data_643b62446753119cfcc4e4688285e268
#
_entry.id   643b62446753119cfcc4e4688285e268
#
_cell.length_a   1.000
_cell.length_b   1.000
_cell.length_c   1.000
_cell.angle_alpha   90.00
_cell.angle_beta   90.00
_cell.angle_gamma   90.00
#
_symmetry.space_group_name_H-M   'P 1'
#
loop_
_entity.id
_entity.type
_entity.pdbx_description
1 polymer ?
#
loop_
_entity_poly.entity_id
_entity_poly.type
_entity_poly.pdbx_seq_one_letter_code
_entity_poly.pdbx_strand_id
1 'polypeptide(L)'
;MCIRDSKKMINEAAATYPNFKAVATTLRQVKTATVNDWSAICWADGEIYKAAQYDGLEIMDRVGGGDSFASGLVYGLMTFEDAEKAVNYGAAHGALAMTTPGDTTMASLKEVEGIVGGAGARVQR
;
A
#
# COMPACT_ATOMS: atom_id res chain seq x y z
N MET A 1 5.35 -13.36 -1.77
CA MET A 1 6.75 -12.92 -1.97
C MET A 1 7.26 -12.32 -0.68
N CYS A 2 8.47 -12.67 -0.25
CA CYS A 2 9.01 -12.09 0.99
C CYS A 2 9.59 -10.69 0.71
N ILE A 3 9.73 -9.90 1.78
CA ILE A 3 10.21 -8.51 1.64
C ILE A 3 11.62 -8.44 1.05
N ARG A 4 12.48 -9.42 1.35
CA ARG A 4 13.83 -9.45 0.80
C ARG A 4 13.82 -9.58 -0.73
N ASP A 5 12.99 -10.49 -1.25
CA ASP A 5 12.87 -10.69 -2.69
C ASP A 5 12.27 -9.48 -3.36
N SER A 6 11.29 -8.85 -2.72
CA SER A 6 10.68 -7.63 -3.23
C SER A 6 11.68 -6.47 -3.29
N LYS A 7 12.51 -6.32 -2.26
CA LYS A 7 13.56 -5.29 -2.26
C LYS A 7 14.59 -5.53 -3.36
N LYS A 8 14.98 -6.78 -3.55
CA LYS A 8 15.92 -7.15 -4.63
C LYS A 8 15.34 -6.82 -5.99
N MET A 9 14.09 -7.20 -6.23
CA MET A 9 13.39 -6.91 -7.48
C MET A 9 13.31 -5.41 -7.74
N ILE A 10 12.96 -4.64 -6.73
CA ILE A 10 12.85 -3.17 -6.85
C ILE A 10 14.19 -2.55 -7.18
N ASN A 11 15.26 -2.97 -6.51
CA ASN A 11 16.60 -2.45 -6.78
C ASN A 11 17.05 -2.78 -8.20
N GLU A 12 16.75 -3.99 -8.68
CA GLU A 12 17.06 -4.37 -10.06
C GLU A 12 16.26 -3.54 -11.07
N ALA A 13 14.98 -3.29 -10.80
CA ALA A 13 14.15 -2.47 -11.67
C ALA A 13 14.65 -1.02 -11.72
N ALA A 14 15.01 -0.45 -10.58
CA ALA A 14 15.54 0.91 -10.51
C ALA A 14 16.88 1.04 -11.25
N ALA A 15 17.73 0.03 -11.16
CA ALA A 15 19.02 0.01 -11.87
C ALA A 15 18.82 -0.15 -13.37
N THR A 16 17.86 -0.98 -13.79
CA THR A 16 17.59 -1.26 -15.21
C THR A 16 16.94 -0.07 -15.90
N TYR A 17 16.06 0.63 -15.17
CA TYR A 17 15.31 1.76 -15.71
C TYR A 17 15.64 3.04 -14.93
N PRO A 18 16.77 3.69 -15.26
CA PRO A 18 17.26 4.83 -14.46
C PRO A 18 16.34 6.06 -14.50
N ASN A 19 15.35 6.07 -15.38
CA ASN A 19 14.36 7.16 -15.43
C ASN A 19 13.27 7.03 -14.38
N PHE A 20 13.17 5.88 -13.72
CA PHE A 20 12.17 5.70 -12.67
C PHE A 20 12.51 6.54 -11.45
N LYS A 21 11.58 7.35 -11.00
CA LYS A 21 11.72 8.16 -9.79
C LYS A 21 11.24 7.42 -8.57
N ALA A 22 10.29 6.52 -8.74
CA ALA A 22 9.78 5.69 -7.67
C ALA A 22 9.38 4.33 -8.22
N VAL A 23 9.60 3.28 -7.43
CA VAL A 23 9.17 1.92 -7.73
C VAL A 23 8.55 1.35 -6.47
N ALA A 24 7.32 0.86 -6.58
CA ALA A 24 6.60 0.38 -5.41
C ALA A 24 5.96 -0.98 -5.68
N THR A 25 5.82 -1.76 -4.62
CA THR A 25 5.08 -3.02 -4.70
C THR A 25 4.33 -3.26 -3.40
N THR A 26 3.20 -3.93 -3.51
CA THR A 26 2.43 -4.38 -2.36
C THR A 26 3.01 -5.68 -1.82
N LEU A 27 2.84 -5.88 -0.52
CA LEU A 27 3.25 -7.09 0.18
C LEU A 27 2.00 -7.71 0.80
N ARG A 28 1.59 -8.86 0.29
CA ARG A 28 0.41 -9.53 0.80
C ARG A 28 0.79 -10.95 1.21
N GLN A 29 0.38 -11.33 2.40
CA GLN A 29 0.51 -12.71 2.86
C GLN A 29 -0.87 -13.25 3.15
N VAL A 30 -1.24 -14.32 2.45
CA VAL A 30 -2.52 -14.98 2.62
C VAL A 30 -2.44 -15.90 3.82
N LYS A 31 -3.26 -15.64 4.83
CA LYS A 31 -3.40 -16.54 6.00
C LYS A 31 -4.48 -17.56 5.74
N THR A 32 -5.65 -17.09 5.29
CA THR A 32 -6.76 -17.93 4.84
C THR A 32 -7.34 -17.31 3.58
N ALA A 33 -8.37 -17.93 3.03
CA ALA A 33 -9.06 -17.39 1.84
C ALA A 33 -9.60 -15.97 2.06
N THR A 34 -9.91 -15.60 3.31
CA THR A 34 -10.54 -14.33 3.64
C THR A 34 -9.75 -13.49 4.62
N VAL A 35 -8.56 -13.94 5.06
CA VAL A 35 -7.72 -13.18 5.99
C VAL A 35 -6.33 -13.04 5.39
N ASN A 36 -5.89 -11.80 5.24
CA ASN A 36 -4.57 -11.48 4.69
C ASN A 36 -3.82 -10.50 5.58
N ASP A 37 -2.50 -10.59 5.55
CA ASP A 37 -1.64 -9.52 6.03
C ASP A 37 -1.28 -8.65 4.83
N TRP A 38 -1.14 -7.36 5.06
CA TRP A 38 -0.99 -6.37 3.99
C TRP A 38 0.01 -5.29 4.38
N SER A 39 0.88 -4.96 3.46
CA SER A 39 1.79 -3.81 3.57
C SER A 39 2.25 -3.44 2.16
N ALA A 40 3.25 -2.59 2.08
CA ALA A 40 3.86 -2.20 0.82
C ALA A 40 5.24 -1.63 1.06
N ILE A 41 6.05 -1.60 0.01
CA ILE A 41 7.34 -0.90 0.02
C ILE A 41 7.43 0.00 -1.20
N CYS A 42 8.20 1.08 -1.07
CA CYS A 42 8.46 2.02 -2.15
C CYS A 42 9.92 2.43 -2.14
N TRP A 43 10.55 2.33 -3.30
CA TRP A 43 11.89 2.87 -3.54
C TRP A 43 11.77 4.27 -4.13
N ALA A 44 12.55 5.20 -3.62
CA ALA A 44 12.68 6.53 -4.20
C ALA A 44 14.04 7.10 -3.80
N ASP A 45 14.73 7.71 -4.75
CA ASP A 45 16.02 8.37 -4.55
C ASP A 45 17.05 7.48 -3.82
N GLY A 46 17.08 6.21 -4.17
CA GLY A 46 18.06 5.27 -3.64
C GLY A 46 17.68 4.63 -2.31
N GLU A 47 16.54 4.97 -1.72
CA GLU A 47 16.11 4.43 -0.44
C GLU A 47 14.78 3.69 -0.56
N ILE A 48 14.60 2.68 0.30
CA ILE A 48 13.37 1.90 0.35
C ILE A 48 12.64 2.21 1.65
N TYR A 49 11.37 2.56 1.51
CA TYR A 49 10.47 2.87 2.63
C TYR A 49 9.41 1.78 2.71
N LYS A 50 9.11 1.34 3.92
CA LYS A 50 8.06 0.35 4.16
C LYS A 50 6.86 1.01 4.82
N ALA A 51 5.66 0.70 4.32
CA ALA A 51 4.41 1.14 4.93
C ALA A 51 4.15 0.38 6.23
N ALA A 52 3.22 0.88 7.01
CA ALA A 52 2.72 0.18 8.19
C ALA A 52 2.21 -1.21 7.80
N GLN A 53 2.34 -2.14 8.72
CA GLN A 53 1.89 -3.52 8.53
C GLN A 53 0.45 -3.65 9.04
N TYR A 54 -0.44 -4.16 8.19
CA TYR A 54 -1.83 -4.42 8.55
C TYR A 54 -2.03 -5.93 8.60
N ASP A 55 -2.07 -6.49 9.80
CA ASP A 55 -2.18 -7.92 9.99
C ASP A 55 -3.63 -8.34 10.20
N GLY A 56 -3.98 -9.51 9.68
CA GLY A 56 -5.28 -10.10 9.93
C GLY A 56 -6.45 -9.34 9.33
N LEU A 57 -6.26 -8.70 8.17
CA LEU A 57 -7.37 -8.02 7.49
C LEU A 57 -8.40 -9.04 7.03
N GLU A 58 -9.64 -8.80 7.38
CA GLU A 58 -10.77 -9.59 6.90
C GLU A 58 -11.17 -9.08 5.52
N ILE A 59 -10.83 -9.85 4.50
CA ILE A 59 -10.98 -9.44 3.11
C ILE A 59 -12.42 -9.65 2.66
N MET A 60 -13.07 -8.57 2.26
CA MET A 60 -14.39 -8.61 1.66
C MET A 60 -14.30 -8.75 0.14
N ASP A 61 -13.32 -8.05 -0.47
CA ASP A 61 -13.06 -8.16 -1.91
C ASP A 61 -11.61 -7.77 -2.15
N ARG A 62 -10.87 -8.64 -2.83
CA ARG A 62 -9.46 -8.37 -3.16
C ARG A 62 -9.31 -7.51 -4.41
N VAL A 63 -10.30 -7.51 -5.27
CA VAL A 63 -10.26 -6.75 -6.52
C VAL A 63 -10.29 -5.26 -6.17
N GLY A 64 -9.43 -4.50 -6.79
CA GLY A 64 -9.34 -3.07 -6.53
C GLY A 64 -8.32 -2.66 -5.45
N GLY A 65 -7.79 -3.63 -4.67
CA GLY A 65 -6.78 -3.32 -3.67
C GLY A 65 -5.51 -2.72 -4.27
N GLY A 66 -5.05 -3.28 -5.39
CA GLY A 66 -3.89 -2.77 -6.11
C GLY A 66 -4.12 -1.39 -6.71
N ASP A 67 -5.28 -1.18 -7.32
CA ASP A 67 -5.64 0.12 -7.90
C ASP A 67 -5.75 1.19 -6.82
N SER A 68 -6.34 0.85 -5.69
CA SER A 68 -6.46 1.76 -4.55
C SER A 68 -5.11 2.08 -3.94
N PHE A 69 -4.22 1.08 -3.86
CA PHE A 69 -2.84 1.31 -3.45
C PHE A 69 -2.16 2.32 -4.39
N ALA A 70 -2.25 2.08 -5.68
CA ALA A 70 -1.63 2.97 -6.68
C ALA A 70 -2.17 4.39 -6.56
N SER A 71 -3.47 4.55 -6.41
CA SER A 71 -4.11 5.86 -6.27
C SER A 71 -3.63 6.59 -5.02
N GLY A 72 -3.57 5.91 -3.87
CA GLY A 72 -3.07 6.51 -2.63
C GLY A 72 -1.59 6.86 -2.70
N LEU A 73 -0.80 6.02 -3.35
CA LEU A 73 0.62 6.27 -3.57
C LEU A 73 0.83 7.53 -4.42
N VAL A 74 0.12 7.63 -5.55
CA VAL A 74 0.23 8.79 -6.44
C VAL A 74 -0.22 10.06 -5.72
N TYR A 75 -1.33 10.00 -4.99
CA TYR A 75 -1.79 11.12 -4.19
C TYR A 75 -0.70 11.61 -3.22
N GLY A 76 -0.08 10.68 -2.51
CA GLY A 76 0.96 11.01 -1.54
C GLY A 76 2.21 11.60 -2.19
N LEU A 77 2.64 11.03 -3.32
CA LEU A 77 3.80 11.55 -4.04
C LEU A 77 3.56 12.97 -4.56
N MET A 78 2.35 13.24 -5.08
CA MET A 78 2.02 14.56 -5.62
C MET A 78 1.78 15.60 -4.53
N THR A 79 1.24 15.19 -3.39
CA THR A 79 0.82 16.11 -2.34
C THR A 79 1.96 16.43 -1.37
N PHE A 80 2.72 15.41 -0.96
CA PHE A 80 3.72 15.56 0.09
C PHE A 80 5.15 15.54 -0.43
N GLU A 81 5.35 15.07 -1.66
CA GLU A 81 6.69 14.86 -2.23
C GLU A 81 7.58 14.02 -1.29
N ASP A 82 6.98 13.05 -0.61
CA ASP A 82 7.60 12.22 0.41
C ASP A 82 7.18 10.78 0.18
N ALA A 83 8.13 9.94 -0.19
CA ALA A 83 7.86 8.54 -0.55
C ALA A 83 7.37 7.72 0.65
N GLU A 84 7.84 8.01 1.86
CA GLU A 84 7.39 7.30 3.06
C GLU A 84 5.91 7.59 3.33
N LYS A 85 5.51 8.86 3.27
CA LYS A 85 4.09 9.21 3.41
C LYS A 85 3.26 8.60 2.29
N ALA A 86 3.77 8.67 1.06
CA ALA A 86 3.06 8.16 -0.10
C ALA A 86 2.78 6.65 0.00
N VAL A 87 3.77 5.86 0.40
CA VAL A 87 3.58 4.41 0.52
C VAL A 87 2.61 4.07 1.66
N ASN A 88 2.61 4.86 2.73
CA ASN A 88 1.65 4.68 3.82
C ASN A 88 0.22 5.02 3.37
N TYR A 89 0.03 6.08 2.62
CA TYR A 89 -1.28 6.42 2.06
C TYR A 89 -1.77 5.33 1.10
N GLY A 90 -0.88 4.83 0.26
CA GLY A 90 -1.22 3.75 -0.66
C GLY A 90 -1.65 2.49 0.07
N ALA A 91 -0.87 2.06 1.06
CA ALA A 91 -1.17 0.84 1.81
C ALA A 91 -2.48 0.99 2.60
N ALA A 92 -2.72 2.15 3.21
CA ALA A 92 -3.95 2.42 3.95
C ALA A 92 -5.18 2.39 3.04
N HIS A 93 -5.08 3.02 1.86
CA HIS A 93 -6.18 3.03 0.90
C HIS A 93 -6.48 1.63 0.37
N GLY A 94 -5.42 0.86 0.08
CA GLY A 94 -5.58 -0.55 -0.33
C GLY A 94 -6.25 -1.40 0.75
N ALA A 95 -5.86 -1.21 2.01
CA ALA A 95 -6.47 -1.93 3.12
C ALA A 95 -7.97 -1.60 3.25
N LEU A 96 -8.34 -0.32 3.14
CA LEU A 96 -9.74 0.08 3.16
C LEU A 96 -10.53 -0.52 2.00
N ALA A 97 -9.96 -0.51 0.79
CA ALA A 97 -10.63 -1.07 -0.37
C ALA A 97 -10.92 -2.56 -0.19
N MET A 98 -9.95 -3.32 0.29
CA MET A 98 -10.11 -4.76 0.47
C MET A 98 -11.06 -5.14 1.60
N THR A 99 -11.24 -4.28 2.58
CA THR A 99 -12.16 -4.51 3.70
C THR A 99 -13.54 -3.88 3.47
N THR A 100 -13.82 -3.44 2.25
CA THR A 100 -15.11 -2.92 1.82
C THR A 100 -15.66 -3.81 0.71
N PRO A 101 -16.95 -4.14 0.69
CA PRO A 101 -17.53 -4.92 -0.40
C PRO A 101 -17.42 -4.17 -1.74
N GLY A 102 -17.14 -4.93 -2.81
CA GLY A 102 -17.02 -4.39 -4.16
C GLY A 102 -15.59 -4.05 -4.54
N ASP A 103 -15.38 -3.83 -5.82
CA ASP A 103 -14.05 -3.57 -6.39
C ASP A 103 -13.69 -2.09 -6.44
N THR A 104 -14.59 -1.23 -6.00
CA THR A 104 -14.39 0.22 -6.00
C THR A 104 -14.55 0.75 -4.57
N THR A 105 -13.54 1.45 -4.09
CA THR A 105 -13.61 2.05 -2.77
C THR A 105 -14.28 3.42 -2.83
N MET A 106 -15.09 3.72 -1.82
CA MET A 106 -15.68 5.04 -1.61
C MET A 106 -15.03 5.73 -0.40
N ALA A 107 -13.85 5.27 -0.01
CA ALA A 107 -13.14 5.82 1.14
C ALA A 107 -12.81 7.30 0.91
N SER A 108 -13.08 8.12 1.92
CA SER A 108 -12.72 9.53 1.90
C SER A 108 -11.25 9.70 2.28
N LEU A 109 -10.68 10.85 1.94
CA LEU A 109 -9.32 11.18 2.37
C LEU A 109 -9.20 11.13 3.90
N LYS A 110 -10.22 11.62 4.61
CA LYS A 110 -10.24 11.59 6.06
C LYS A 110 -10.15 10.18 6.63
N GLU A 111 -10.83 9.23 6.01
CA GLU A 111 -10.77 7.82 6.43
C GLU A 111 -9.38 7.24 6.21
N VAL A 112 -8.77 7.53 5.06
CA VAL A 112 -7.40 7.09 4.76
C VAL A 112 -6.42 7.70 5.78
N GLU A 113 -6.55 8.98 6.06
CA GLU A 113 -5.68 9.66 7.01
C GLU A 113 -5.84 9.11 8.43
N GLY A 114 -7.04 8.69 8.81
CA GLY A 114 -7.28 8.02 10.08
C GLY A 114 -6.52 6.71 10.20
N ILE A 115 -6.46 5.94 9.13
CA ILE A 115 -5.70 4.67 9.08
C ILE A 115 -4.20 4.95 9.17
N VAL A 116 -3.71 5.92 8.39
CA VAL A 116 -2.30 6.31 8.41
C VAL A 116 -1.88 6.77 9.80
N GLY A 117 -2.80 7.43 10.52
CA GLY A 117 -2.53 7.91 11.88
C GLY A 117 -2.49 6.83 12.94
N GLY A 118 -2.64 5.56 12.57
CA GLY A 118 -2.48 4.44 13.51
C GLY A 118 -3.76 3.73 13.91
N ALA A 119 -4.94 4.21 13.47
CA ALA A 119 -6.19 3.50 13.69
C ALA A 119 -6.24 2.26 12.77
N GLY A 120 -6.82 1.19 13.23
CA GLY A 120 -6.99 -0.01 12.41
C GLY A 120 -7.99 0.22 11.28
N ALA A 121 -7.82 -0.50 10.17
CA ALA A 121 -8.70 -0.36 9.01
C ALA A 121 -10.18 -0.59 9.35
N ARG A 122 -10.46 -1.38 10.36
CA ARG A 122 -11.83 -1.69 10.81
C ARG A 122 -12.44 -0.59 11.67
N VAL A 123 -11.63 0.24 12.28
CA VAL A 123 -12.10 1.16 13.33
C VAL A 123 -12.72 2.41 12.73
N GLN A 124 -12.34 2.75 11.52
CA GLN A 124 -12.73 4.00 10.88
C GLN A 124 -14.07 3.93 10.14
N ARG A 125 -14.72 2.79 10.23
CA ARG A 125 -15.98 2.57 9.54
C ARG A 125 -17.22 2.99 10.33
#